data_1a3f8506937a0984533d809d140ed403
#
_entry.id   1a3f8506937a0984533d809d140ed403
#
_cell.length_a   1.000
_cell.length_b   1.000
_cell.length_c   1.000
_cell.angle_alpha   90.00
_cell.angle_beta   90.00
_cell.angle_gamma   90.00
#
_symmetry.space_group_name_H-M   'P 1'
#
loop_
_entity.id
_entity.type
_entity.pdbx_description
1 polymer ?
#
loop_
_entity_poly.entity_id
_entity_poly.type
_entity_poly.pdbx_seq_one_letter_code
_entity_poly.pdbx_strand_id
1 'polypeptide(L)'
;MSKTDGLEELLDEFLNRWQIEDVENMTLQEYVGIENKDTFCQWVETKTKILGSIKGMTSIKFGIYERKDSSKKPKNYANDNKYSWLRAYGNNRNEVFEKVKKDVIEVIRLSENGQFNKIDDIILPDLFKWKIAFLYSNERLIPIYKRDALFAIAENYGLKTNSETKISEIQEVMISNKPSDKNVYAYMIELSNRFIKSNKKDLGARKSGNEKRNAKVTRQASKKRNTHAHKRTINRSYIVEQKHNKIQEALKVKLVEEYGKENVLLEENYVDVKLIQPNYIGLYEVKSSSYASKCVREALGQILFYSYHDQDKRAKKIYVVGQYPANEQDYGYIKYVKDKLKLDFEYLNIEIE
;
A
#
# COMPACT_ATOMS: atom_id res chain seq x y z
N MET A 1 -3.49 11.43 33.81
CA MET A 1 -2.96 10.29 33.03
C MET A 1 -2.36 10.82 31.74
N SER A 2 -1.10 10.53 31.49
CA SER A 2 -0.41 10.87 30.25
C SER A 2 -1.08 10.12 29.08
N LYS A 3 -0.98 10.66 27.85
CA LYS A 3 -1.47 9.92 26.65
C LYS A 3 -0.73 8.60 26.40
N THR A 4 0.31 8.32 27.16
CA THR A 4 1.18 7.14 27.03
C THR A 4 0.89 6.07 28.06
N ASP A 5 0.26 6.39 29.22
CA ASP A 5 0.01 5.43 30.30
C ASP A 5 -0.81 4.20 29.82
N GLY A 6 -1.84 4.41 29.02
CA GLY A 6 -2.65 3.32 28.46
C GLY A 6 -1.98 2.51 27.32
N LEU A 7 -0.78 2.93 26.85
CA LEU A 7 -0.03 2.17 25.83
C LEU A 7 0.86 1.12 26.49
N GLU A 8 1.44 1.45 27.63
CA GLU A 8 2.22 0.52 28.45
C GLU A 8 1.32 -0.58 29.02
N GLU A 9 0.15 -0.20 29.58
CA GLU A 9 -0.85 -1.18 30.05
C GLU A 9 -1.27 -2.16 28.94
N LEU A 10 -1.50 -1.68 27.73
CA LEU A 10 -1.87 -2.56 26.60
C LEU A 10 -0.71 -3.47 26.17
N LEU A 11 0.53 -3.02 26.29
CA LEU A 11 1.69 -3.88 26.03
C LEU A 11 1.77 -4.98 27.07
N ASP A 12 1.57 -4.63 28.35
CA ASP A 12 1.56 -5.60 29.46
C ASP A 12 0.43 -6.63 29.29
N GLU A 13 -0.78 -6.20 28.89
CA GLU A 13 -1.88 -7.11 28.58
C GLU A 13 -1.50 -8.09 27.46
N PHE A 14 -0.84 -7.60 26.41
CA PHE A 14 -0.37 -8.45 25.32
C PHE A 14 0.67 -9.47 25.81
N LEU A 15 1.69 -9.04 26.55
CA LEU A 15 2.76 -9.89 27.05
C LEU A 15 2.26 -10.93 28.07
N ASN A 16 1.29 -10.57 28.92
CA ASN A 16 0.65 -11.48 29.84
C ASN A 16 -0.19 -12.55 29.13
N ARG A 17 -0.83 -12.19 27.99
CA ARG A 17 -1.66 -13.12 27.21
C ARG A 17 -0.85 -14.05 26.32
N TRP A 18 0.28 -13.58 25.81
CA TRP A 18 1.12 -14.28 24.85
C TRP A 18 2.56 -14.41 25.36
N GLN A 19 2.72 -15.11 26.49
CA GLN A 19 4.05 -15.51 26.96
C GLN A 19 4.69 -16.47 25.96
N ILE A 20 6.01 -16.63 26.03
CA ILE A 20 6.71 -17.48 25.07
C ILE A 20 6.19 -18.92 25.07
N GLU A 21 5.82 -19.45 26.23
CA GLU A 21 5.26 -20.76 26.39
C GLU A 21 3.88 -20.89 25.71
N ASP A 22 3.05 -19.84 25.74
CA ASP A 22 1.76 -19.82 25.05
C ASP A 22 1.97 -19.85 23.54
N VAL A 23 2.98 -19.10 23.04
CA VAL A 23 3.33 -19.08 21.61
C VAL A 23 3.91 -20.41 21.15
N GLU A 24 4.73 -21.07 21.97
CA GLU A 24 5.30 -22.39 21.67
C GLU A 24 4.20 -23.47 21.56
N ASN A 25 3.19 -23.40 22.42
CA ASN A 25 2.12 -24.37 22.50
C ASN A 25 0.89 -24.04 21.65
N MET A 26 0.82 -22.84 21.04
CA MET A 26 -0.36 -22.41 20.29
C MET A 26 -0.64 -23.31 19.08
N THR A 27 -1.91 -23.54 18.85
CA THR A 27 -2.45 -24.23 17.67
C THR A 27 -2.60 -23.26 16.49
N LEU A 28 -2.79 -23.78 15.27
CA LEU A 28 -3.07 -22.96 14.10
C LEU A 28 -4.34 -22.11 14.26
N GLN A 29 -5.34 -22.59 14.99
CA GLN A 29 -6.58 -21.85 15.28
C GLN A 29 -6.34 -20.71 16.26
N GLU A 30 -5.50 -20.87 17.25
CA GLU A 30 -5.07 -19.82 18.18
C GLU A 30 -4.14 -18.81 17.50
N TYR A 31 -3.39 -19.23 16.49
CA TYR A 31 -2.56 -18.34 15.70
C TYR A 31 -3.40 -17.40 14.81
N VAL A 32 -4.33 -17.98 13.99
CA VAL A 32 -4.96 -17.21 12.88
C VAL A 32 -6.43 -17.59 12.60
N GLY A 33 -7.12 -18.27 13.52
CA GLY A 33 -8.52 -18.66 13.33
C GLY A 33 -9.46 -17.46 13.13
N ILE A 34 -10.39 -17.55 12.16
CA ILE A 34 -11.32 -16.46 11.83
C ILE A 34 -12.45 -16.35 12.87
N GLU A 35 -12.93 -17.47 13.37
CA GLU A 35 -14.04 -17.53 14.32
C GLU A 35 -13.61 -17.07 15.72
N ASN A 36 -12.35 -17.28 16.04
CA ASN A 36 -11.75 -16.85 17.30
C ASN A 36 -11.25 -15.42 17.22
N LYS A 37 -11.78 -14.52 18.05
CA LYS A 37 -11.35 -13.12 18.15
C LYS A 37 -10.17 -12.91 19.11
N ASP A 38 -9.61 -13.97 19.65
CA ASP A 38 -8.49 -13.94 20.62
C ASP A 38 -7.23 -14.65 20.07
N THR A 39 -7.00 -14.58 18.76
CA THR A 39 -5.83 -15.18 18.13
C THR A 39 -4.60 -14.30 18.26
N PHE A 40 -3.40 -14.92 18.21
CA PHE A 40 -2.12 -14.19 18.21
C PHE A 40 -2.06 -13.12 17.11
N CYS A 41 -2.45 -13.47 15.88
CA CYS A 41 -2.47 -12.50 14.77
C CYS A 41 -3.47 -11.35 14.97
N GLN A 42 -4.61 -11.60 15.63
CA GLN A 42 -5.56 -10.54 15.99
C GLN A 42 -4.99 -9.58 17.03
N TRP A 43 -4.28 -10.10 18.02
CA TRP A 43 -3.60 -9.29 19.02
C TRP A 43 -2.54 -8.41 18.34
N VAL A 44 -1.64 -9.02 17.59
CA VAL A 44 -0.54 -8.30 16.93
C VAL A 44 -1.04 -7.22 15.94
N GLU A 45 -2.10 -7.50 15.17
CA GLU A 45 -2.60 -6.55 14.18
C GLU A 45 -3.62 -5.55 14.73
N THR A 46 -4.60 -6.05 15.51
CA THR A 46 -5.82 -5.29 15.79
C THR A 46 -5.85 -4.76 17.21
N LYS A 47 -5.64 -5.60 18.21
CA LYS A 47 -5.73 -5.18 19.62
C LYS A 47 -4.58 -4.22 19.96
N THR A 48 -3.35 -4.53 19.56
CA THR A 48 -2.18 -3.66 19.76
C THR A 48 -1.98 -2.61 18.65
N LYS A 49 -3.02 -2.26 17.89
CA LYS A 49 -2.92 -1.31 16.77
C LYS A 49 -2.35 0.05 17.16
N ILE A 50 -2.67 0.55 18.35
CA ILE A 50 -2.19 1.85 18.85
C ILE A 50 -0.71 1.82 19.20
N LEU A 51 -0.13 0.65 19.46
CA LEU A 51 1.32 0.41 19.64
C LEU A 51 2.04 0.27 18.27
N GLY A 52 1.60 0.97 17.23
CA GLY A 52 2.10 0.87 15.88
C GLY A 52 1.26 -0.06 14.98
N SER A 53 0.69 0.52 13.94
CA SER A 53 -0.26 -0.17 13.05
C SER A 53 0.46 -0.93 11.93
N ILE A 54 0.10 -2.21 11.75
CA ILE A 54 0.47 -3.04 10.60
C ILE A 54 -0.69 -3.26 9.64
N LYS A 55 -1.77 -2.47 9.72
CA LYS A 55 -2.90 -2.54 8.78
C LYS A 55 -2.47 -2.09 7.37
N GLY A 56 -3.01 -2.75 6.35
CA GLY A 56 -2.86 -2.34 4.95
C GLY A 56 -2.18 -3.36 4.04
N MET A 57 -1.76 -4.52 4.55
CA MET A 57 -1.44 -5.72 3.76
C MET A 57 -2.53 -6.78 3.94
N THR A 58 -2.63 -7.68 2.97
CA THR A 58 -3.48 -8.87 3.08
C THR A 58 -3.01 -9.79 4.22
N SER A 59 -3.86 -10.73 4.66
CA SER A 59 -3.55 -11.66 5.76
C SER A 59 -2.33 -12.55 5.52
N ILE A 60 -1.80 -12.59 4.30
CA ILE A 60 -0.55 -13.32 3.97
C ILE A 60 0.67 -12.80 4.76
N LYS A 61 0.61 -11.59 5.31
CA LYS A 61 1.65 -11.07 6.22
C LYS A 61 1.91 -11.95 7.45
N PHE A 62 0.95 -12.77 7.81
CA PHE A 62 1.08 -13.74 8.89
C PHE A 62 1.81 -15.04 8.50
N GLY A 63 2.31 -15.15 7.25
CA GLY A 63 2.94 -16.36 6.73
C GLY A 63 1.92 -17.41 6.28
N ILE A 64 0.93 -17.71 7.12
CA ILE A 64 -0.23 -18.57 6.88
C ILE A 64 -1.48 -17.89 7.41
N TYR A 65 -2.63 -18.06 6.73
CA TYR A 65 -3.90 -17.51 7.20
C TYR A 65 -5.10 -18.34 6.73
N GLU A 66 -6.16 -18.30 7.52
CA GLU A 66 -7.47 -18.85 7.17
C GLU A 66 -8.21 -17.91 6.23
N ARG A 67 -8.80 -18.44 5.12
CA ARG A 67 -9.59 -17.64 4.18
C ARG A 67 -11.02 -17.48 4.68
N LYS A 68 -11.55 -16.25 4.63
CA LYS A 68 -12.98 -15.97 4.88
C LYS A 68 -13.88 -16.64 3.85
N ASP A 69 -13.42 -16.71 2.61
CA ASP A 69 -14.10 -17.37 1.50
C ASP A 69 -13.17 -18.49 0.99
N SER A 70 -13.51 -19.73 1.32
CA SER A 70 -12.70 -20.89 0.98
C SER A 70 -12.58 -21.15 -0.54
N SER A 71 -13.54 -20.63 -1.32
CA SER A 71 -13.53 -20.75 -2.78
C SER A 71 -12.48 -19.85 -3.44
N LYS A 72 -12.14 -18.73 -2.83
CA LYS A 72 -11.15 -17.77 -3.32
C LYS A 72 -9.72 -18.19 -2.99
N LYS A 73 -9.08 -18.95 -3.90
CA LYS A 73 -7.69 -19.40 -3.78
C LYS A 73 -6.73 -18.44 -4.49
N PRO A 74 -5.95 -17.60 -3.76
CA PRO A 74 -5.00 -16.68 -4.39
C PRO A 74 -3.91 -17.42 -5.17
N LYS A 75 -3.75 -17.09 -6.44
CA LYS A 75 -2.83 -17.80 -7.37
C LYS A 75 -1.34 -17.71 -6.96
N ASN A 76 -0.96 -16.63 -6.28
CA ASN A 76 0.44 -16.36 -5.89
C ASN A 76 0.88 -17.12 -4.63
N TYR A 77 -0.04 -17.81 -3.94
CA TYR A 77 0.20 -18.50 -2.68
C TYR A 77 -0.06 -19.99 -2.83
N ALA A 78 0.46 -20.78 -1.91
CA ALA A 78 0.03 -22.15 -1.74
C ALA A 78 -1.31 -22.16 -0.99
N ASN A 79 -2.17 -23.14 -1.31
CA ASN A 79 -3.55 -23.17 -0.82
C ASN A 79 -4.01 -24.61 -0.58
N ASP A 80 -4.74 -24.81 0.49
CA ASP A 80 -5.60 -26.01 0.68
C ASP A 80 -7.09 -25.65 0.58
N ASN A 81 -7.94 -26.39 1.27
CA ASN A 81 -9.39 -26.13 1.29
C ASN A 81 -9.77 -24.89 2.09
N LYS A 82 -9.00 -24.50 3.11
CA LYS A 82 -9.37 -23.49 4.11
C LYS A 82 -8.31 -22.40 4.23
N TYR A 83 -7.03 -22.73 4.07
CA TYR A 83 -5.90 -21.85 4.33
C TYR A 83 -5.13 -21.47 3.08
N SER A 84 -4.41 -20.35 3.17
CA SER A 84 -3.40 -19.92 2.19
C SER A 84 -2.12 -19.51 2.93
N TRP A 85 -0.96 -19.77 2.31
CA TRP A 85 0.33 -19.48 2.91
C TRP A 85 1.40 -19.11 1.89
N LEU A 86 2.51 -18.56 2.37
CA LEU A 86 3.68 -18.27 1.56
C LEU A 86 4.33 -19.57 1.05
N ARG A 87 4.52 -19.69 -0.24
CA ARG A 87 5.15 -20.88 -0.87
C ARG A 87 6.54 -21.19 -0.34
N ALA A 88 7.27 -20.17 0.14
CA ALA A 88 8.59 -20.33 0.72
C ALA A 88 8.61 -21.28 1.94
N TYR A 89 7.48 -21.42 2.64
CA TYR A 89 7.37 -22.33 3.78
C TYR A 89 7.10 -23.81 3.38
N GLY A 90 6.67 -24.07 2.16
CA GLY A 90 6.42 -25.43 1.68
C GLY A 90 4.99 -25.70 1.22
N ASN A 91 4.61 -26.97 1.10
CA ASN A 91 3.36 -27.39 0.47
C ASN A 91 2.34 -28.02 1.42
N ASN A 92 2.72 -28.40 2.62
CA ASN A 92 1.85 -29.01 3.63
C ASN A 92 1.50 -27.99 4.71
N ARG A 93 0.19 -27.78 4.97
CA ARG A 93 -0.30 -26.80 5.91
C ARG A 93 0.30 -26.95 7.32
N ASN A 94 0.34 -28.17 7.84
CA ASN A 94 0.79 -28.40 9.21
C ASN A 94 2.30 -28.15 9.35
N GLU A 95 3.09 -28.63 8.40
CA GLU A 95 4.53 -28.35 8.35
C GLU A 95 4.82 -26.85 8.15
N VAL A 96 4.01 -26.19 7.33
CA VAL A 96 4.10 -24.73 7.14
C VAL A 96 3.81 -23.99 8.42
N PHE A 97 2.76 -24.38 9.15
CA PHE A 97 2.44 -23.74 10.43
C PHE A 97 3.56 -23.91 11.45
N GLU A 98 4.12 -25.10 11.58
CA GLU A 98 5.25 -25.34 12.50
C GLU A 98 6.47 -24.48 12.13
N LYS A 99 6.77 -24.31 10.84
CA LYS A 99 7.86 -23.42 10.39
C LYS A 99 7.55 -21.95 10.69
N VAL A 100 6.31 -21.48 10.42
CA VAL A 100 5.89 -20.11 10.73
C VAL A 100 5.95 -19.87 12.24
N LYS A 101 5.47 -20.82 13.06
CA LYS A 101 5.54 -20.75 14.52
C LYS A 101 6.99 -20.68 15.01
N LYS A 102 7.87 -21.51 14.44
CA LYS A 102 9.30 -21.45 14.72
C LYS A 102 9.91 -20.07 14.42
N ASP A 103 9.58 -19.49 13.26
CA ASP A 103 10.06 -18.14 12.91
C ASP A 103 9.52 -17.06 13.86
N VAL A 104 8.25 -17.17 14.31
CA VAL A 104 7.68 -16.26 15.32
C VAL A 104 8.44 -16.37 16.64
N ILE A 105 8.68 -17.59 17.14
CA ILE A 105 9.45 -17.85 18.35
C ILE A 105 10.88 -17.30 18.23
N GLU A 106 11.52 -17.51 17.09
CA GLU A 106 12.86 -16.99 16.83
C GLU A 106 12.88 -15.45 16.87
N VAL A 107 11.90 -14.77 16.25
CA VAL A 107 11.76 -13.31 16.33
C VAL A 107 11.62 -12.86 17.79
N ILE A 108 10.81 -13.55 18.60
CA ILE A 108 10.62 -13.23 20.01
C ILE A 108 11.95 -13.34 20.77
N ARG A 109 12.63 -14.49 20.67
CA ARG A 109 13.90 -14.74 21.36
C ARG A 109 15.01 -13.76 20.96
N LEU A 110 15.13 -13.46 19.65
CA LEU A 110 16.08 -12.48 19.15
C LEU A 110 15.78 -11.08 19.68
N SER A 111 14.49 -10.74 19.79
CA SER A 111 14.05 -9.44 20.29
C SER A 111 14.34 -9.26 21.78
N GLU A 112 14.04 -10.28 22.61
CA GLU A 112 14.36 -10.29 24.03
C GLU A 112 15.87 -10.18 24.30
N ASN A 113 16.67 -10.78 23.43
CA ASN A 113 18.15 -10.74 23.53
C ASN A 113 18.78 -9.53 22.83
N GLY A 114 18.02 -8.63 22.18
CA GLY A 114 18.52 -7.46 21.47
C GLY A 114 19.30 -7.79 20.18
N GLN A 115 19.14 -8.98 19.63
CA GLN A 115 19.83 -9.41 18.40
C GLN A 115 19.03 -9.05 17.15
N PHE A 116 18.68 -7.76 17.02
CA PHE A 116 17.77 -7.27 15.99
C PHE A 116 18.29 -7.47 14.57
N ASN A 117 19.60 -7.43 14.35
CA ASN A 117 20.21 -7.64 13.04
C ASN A 117 19.95 -9.04 12.45
N LYS A 118 19.67 -10.05 13.29
CA LYS A 118 19.33 -11.41 12.84
C LYS A 118 17.87 -11.53 12.39
N ILE A 119 16.99 -10.63 12.84
CA ILE A 119 15.56 -10.63 12.48
C ILE A 119 15.37 -10.34 10.99
N ASP A 120 16.24 -9.54 10.37
CA ASP A 120 16.15 -9.22 8.95
C ASP A 120 16.15 -10.48 8.06
N ASP A 121 16.87 -11.51 8.45
CA ASP A 121 17.07 -12.73 7.66
C ASP A 121 15.91 -13.75 7.82
N ILE A 122 14.97 -13.53 8.75
CA ILE A 122 13.80 -14.39 8.95
C ILE A 122 12.80 -14.17 7.80
N ILE A 123 12.22 -15.28 7.29
CA ILE A 123 11.34 -15.27 6.09
C ILE A 123 10.02 -14.52 6.32
N LEU A 124 9.54 -14.41 7.54
CA LEU A 124 8.30 -13.70 7.86
C LEU A 124 8.28 -12.28 7.24
N PRO A 125 7.14 -11.85 6.70
CA PRO A 125 7.00 -10.50 6.15
C PRO A 125 7.39 -9.41 7.14
N ASP A 126 8.21 -8.46 6.70
CA ASP A 126 8.80 -7.39 7.52
C ASP A 126 7.79 -6.71 8.45
N LEU A 127 6.61 -6.40 7.92
CA LEU A 127 5.56 -5.72 8.69
C LEU A 127 5.16 -6.49 9.95
N PHE A 128 5.12 -7.82 9.86
CA PHE A 128 4.67 -8.69 10.93
C PHE A 128 5.83 -9.03 11.88
N LYS A 129 6.98 -9.44 11.36
CA LYS A 129 8.12 -9.79 12.20
C LYS A 129 8.63 -8.59 13.02
N TRP A 130 8.71 -7.38 12.43
CA TRP A 130 9.14 -6.18 13.15
C TRP A 130 8.09 -5.67 14.15
N LYS A 131 6.79 -5.95 13.91
CA LYS A 131 5.76 -5.69 14.94
C LYS A 131 5.90 -6.64 16.13
N ILE A 132 6.14 -7.92 15.89
CA ILE A 132 6.42 -8.89 16.95
C ILE A 132 7.71 -8.48 17.69
N ALA A 133 8.76 -8.16 16.95
CA ALA A 133 10.02 -7.72 17.52
C ALA A 133 9.84 -6.53 18.47
N PHE A 134 9.06 -5.53 18.10
CA PHE A 134 8.76 -4.40 18.99
C PHE A 134 8.05 -4.86 20.26
N LEU A 135 7.01 -5.68 20.14
CA LEU A 135 6.19 -6.12 21.28
C LEU A 135 7.02 -6.87 22.34
N TYR A 136 8.08 -7.59 21.96
CA TYR A 136 8.96 -8.33 22.84
C TYR A 136 10.33 -7.67 23.04
N SER A 137 10.54 -6.45 22.53
CA SER A 137 11.85 -5.79 22.62
C SER A 137 12.11 -5.03 23.92
N ASN A 138 11.16 -4.99 24.85
CA ASN A 138 11.23 -4.10 26.01
C ASN A 138 11.56 -2.65 25.61
N GLU A 139 10.76 -2.10 24.72
CA GLU A 139 10.84 -0.71 24.20
C GLU A 139 12.18 -0.31 23.55
N ARG A 140 12.97 -1.29 23.10
CA ARG A 140 14.25 -1.03 22.41
C ARG A 140 14.12 -0.77 20.91
N LEU A 141 12.90 -0.72 20.37
CA LEU A 141 12.58 -0.45 18.97
C LEU A 141 11.54 0.67 18.87
N ILE A 142 11.46 1.32 17.71
CA ILE A 142 10.42 2.32 17.43
C ILE A 142 9.31 1.67 16.60
N PRO A 143 8.02 1.69 17.04
CA PRO A 143 6.94 0.96 16.39
C PRO A 143 6.42 1.63 15.10
N ILE A 144 7.30 1.79 14.12
CA ILE A 144 7.02 2.24 12.77
C ILE A 144 7.46 1.15 11.80
N TYR A 145 6.53 0.71 10.92
CA TYR A 145 6.74 -0.50 10.09
C TYR A 145 6.59 -0.25 8.59
N LYS A 146 6.08 0.91 8.16
CA LYS A 146 5.94 1.22 6.74
C LYS A 146 7.30 1.52 6.14
N ARG A 147 7.74 0.72 5.17
CA ARG A 147 9.06 0.85 4.55
C ARG A 147 9.34 2.25 4.00
N ASP A 148 8.36 2.88 3.33
CA ASP A 148 8.52 4.25 2.82
C ASP A 148 8.77 5.28 3.95
N ALA A 149 8.10 5.10 5.11
CA ALA A 149 8.30 5.96 6.27
C ALA A 149 9.64 5.69 6.94
N LEU A 150 10.01 4.42 7.11
CA LEU A 150 11.30 4.02 7.65
C LEU A 150 12.45 4.61 6.83
N PHE A 151 12.40 4.52 5.50
CA PHE A 151 13.41 5.09 4.61
C PHE A 151 13.47 6.61 4.70
N ALA A 152 12.31 7.30 4.71
CA ALA A 152 12.28 8.74 4.84
C ALA A 152 12.84 9.24 6.18
N ILE A 153 12.59 8.50 7.27
CA ILE A 153 13.16 8.78 8.59
C ILE A 153 14.68 8.57 8.57
N ALA A 154 15.14 7.42 8.06
CA ALA A 154 16.54 7.07 7.98
C ALA A 154 17.35 8.10 7.18
N GLU A 155 16.84 8.48 6.00
CA GLU A 155 17.45 9.51 5.15
C GLU A 155 17.50 10.89 5.83
N ASN A 156 16.46 11.23 6.61
CA ASN A 156 16.45 12.49 7.39
C ASN A 156 17.54 12.50 8.47
N TYR A 157 17.92 11.33 8.98
CA TYR A 157 19.02 11.19 9.95
C TYR A 157 20.37 10.84 9.30
N GLY A 158 20.49 10.96 7.98
CA GLY A 158 21.75 10.84 7.25
C GLY A 158 22.10 9.42 6.78
N LEU A 159 21.26 8.42 7.02
CA LEU A 159 21.46 7.07 6.49
C LEU A 159 21.02 7.04 5.01
N LYS A 160 21.94 6.75 4.11
CA LYS A 160 21.62 6.54 2.69
C LYS A 160 20.91 5.20 2.51
N THR A 161 19.66 5.24 2.09
CA THR A 161 18.84 4.04 1.91
C THR A 161 18.86 3.52 0.47
N ASN A 162 18.81 2.20 0.32
CA ASN A 162 18.67 1.49 -0.95
C ASN A 162 17.81 0.22 -0.76
N SER A 163 17.68 -0.60 -1.81
CA SER A 163 16.88 -1.84 -1.76
C SER A 163 17.40 -2.88 -0.75
N GLU A 164 18.68 -2.81 -0.40
CA GLU A 164 19.37 -3.77 0.49
C GLU A 164 19.47 -3.28 1.94
N THR A 165 19.08 -2.01 2.20
CA THR A 165 19.08 -1.44 3.55
C THR A 165 18.19 -2.28 4.48
N LYS A 166 18.77 -2.78 5.54
CA LYS A 166 18.11 -3.61 6.56
C LYS A 166 17.26 -2.75 7.49
N ILE A 167 16.15 -3.32 7.97
CA ILE A 167 15.28 -2.58 8.91
C ILE A 167 15.98 -2.44 10.27
N SER A 168 16.80 -3.39 10.68
CA SER A 168 17.63 -3.28 11.89
C SER A 168 18.50 -2.02 11.88
N GLU A 169 19.17 -1.72 10.77
CA GLU A 169 20.00 -0.51 10.60
C GLU A 169 19.17 0.77 10.77
N ILE A 170 17.97 0.78 10.21
CA ILE A 170 17.06 1.91 10.35
C ILE A 170 16.57 2.06 11.79
N GLN A 171 16.25 0.95 12.48
CA GLN A 171 15.86 0.94 13.87
C GLN A 171 16.98 1.48 14.77
N GLU A 172 18.22 1.09 14.51
CA GLU A 172 19.39 1.58 15.23
C GLU A 172 19.54 3.10 15.09
N VAL A 173 19.41 3.62 13.86
CA VAL A 173 19.44 5.06 13.59
C VAL A 173 18.28 5.78 14.31
N MET A 174 17.06 5.21 14.28
CA MET A 174 15.91 5.82 14.98
C MET A 174 16.12 5.87 16.50
N ILE A 175 16.57 4.78 17.10
CA ILE A 175 16.82 4.71 18.55
C ILE A 175 17.94 5.65 18.98
N SER A 176 19.05 5.70 18.22
CA SER A 176 20.18 6.60 18.50
C SER A 176 19.80 8.09 18.42
N ASN A 177 18.81 8.43 17.62
CA ASN A 177 18.28 9.79 17.49
C ASN A 177 17.04 10.08 18.34
N LYS A 178 16.63 9.14 19.19
CA LYS A 178 15.50 9.36 20.11
C LYS A 178 15.90 10.35 21.21
N PRO A 179 15.17 11.47 21.38
CA PRO A 179 15.39 12.38 22.49
C PRO A 179 15.32 11.66 23.84
N SER A 180 16.21 12.00 24.76
CA SER A 180 16.30 11.36 26.09
C SER A 180 15.07 11.64 26.95
N ASP A 181 14.38 12.75 26.73
CA ASP A 181 13.16 13.18 27.43
C ASP A 181 11.88 12.52 26.89
N LYS A 182 11.97 11.66 25.86
CA LYS A 182 10.80 10.99 25.26
C LYS A 182 10.91 9.49 25.39
N ASN A 183 9.78 8.85 25.77
CA ASN A 183 9.64 7.42 25.61
C ASN A 183 9.39 7.05 24.14
N VAL A 184 9.46 5.76 23.80
CA VAL A 184 9.34 5.26 22.42
C VAL A 184 8.01 5.61 21.76
N TYR A 185 6.93 5.72 22.54
CA TYR A 185 5.60 6.04 22.03
C TYR A 185 5.46 7.52 21.68
N ALA A 186 5.94 8.41 22.54
CA ALA A 186 5.96 9.85 22.27
C ALA A 186 6.80 10.14 21.01
N TYR A 187 7.93 9.48 20.88
CA TYR A 187 8.80 9.62 19.72
C TYR A 187 8.19 9.01 18.45
N MET A 188 7.57 7.82 18.54
CA MET A 188 6.79 7.25 17.44
C MET A 188 5.70 8.21 16.93
N ILE A 189 4.96 8.86 17.84
CA ILE A 189 3.90 9.81 17.49
C ILE A 189 4.49 11.02 16.74
N GLU A 190 5.61 11.56 17.20
CA GLU A 190 6.32 12.65 16.53
C GLU A 190 6.76 12.28 15.12
N LEU A 191 7.48 11.16 14.97
CA LEU A 191 7.92 10.65 13.67
C LEU A 191 6.74 10.34 12.75
N SER A 192 5.67 9.76 13.30
CA SER A 192 4.45 9.48 12.54
C SER A 192 3.76 10.75 12.04
N ASN A 193 3.72 11.80 12.85
CA ASN A 193 3.17 13.09 12.44
C ASN A 193 4.02 13.72 11.33
N ARG A 194 5.35 13.62 11.44
CA ARG A 194 6.29 14.23 10.49
C ARG A 194 6.39 13.46 9.18
N PHE A 195 6.46 12.12 9.20
CA PHE A 195 6.78 11.31 8.03
C PHE A 195 5.59 10.48 7.49
N ILE A 196 4.54 10.23 8.28
CA ILE A 196 3.40 9.42 7.87
C ILE A 196 2.17 10.28 7.65
N LYS A 197 1.83 11.20 8.58
CA LYS A 197 0.61 12.04 8.49
C LYS A 197 0.82 13.26 7.60
N SER A 198 2.02 13.83 7.53
CA SER A 198 2.34 14.89 6.57
C SER A 198 2.18 14.39 5.13
N ASN A 199 2.60 13.16 4.85
CA ASN A 199 2.31 12.49 3.58
C ASN A 199 0.82 12.23 3.34
N LYS A 200 -0.02 12.11 4.39
CA LYS A 200 -1.49 12.03 4.25
C LYS A 200 -2.15 13.40 4.13
N LYS A 201 -1.66 14.43 4.84
CA LYS A 201 -2.11 15.82 4.63
C LYS A 201 -1.71 16.31 3.23
N ASP A 202 -0.52 15.97 2.77
CA ASP A 202 -0.10 16.17 1.39
C ASP A 202 -0.96 15.42 0.36
N LEU A 203 -1.56 14.29 0.71
CA LEU A 203 -2.54 13.56 -0.11
C LEU A 203 -3.96 14.14 0.00
N GLY A 204 -4.31 14.74 1.14
CA GLY A 204 -5.63 15.37 1.38
C GLY A 204 -5.66 16.88 1.13
N ALA A 205 -4.52 17.58 1.23
CA ALA A 205 -4.40 19.04 1.02
C ALA A 205 -3.95 19.42 -0.39
N ARG A 206 -3.73 18.45 -1.29
CA ARG A 206 -3.34 18.71 -2.69
C ARG A 206 -4.54 19.15 -3.52
N LYS A 207 -5.13 20.29 -3.14
CA LYS A 207 -5.95 21.09 -4.05
C LYS A 207 -5.13 21.75 -5.18
N SER A 208 -3.80 21.69 -5.15
CA SER A 208 -2.96 22.09 -6.28
C SER A 208 -1.63 21.31 -6.28
N GLY A 209 -1.37 20.58 -7.35
CA GLY A 209 -0.11 19.84 -7.58
C GLY A 209 1.09 20.74 -7.94
N ASN A 210 1.02 22.04 -7.64
CA ASN A 210 2.00 23.03 -8.11
C ASN A 210 3.33 23.03 -7.36
N GLU A 211 3.37 22.68 -6.07
CA GLU A 211 4.62 22.80 -5.28
C GLU A 211 5.69 21.76 -5.63
N LYS A 212 5.31 20.57 -6.13
CA LYS A 212 6.30 19.55 -6.56
C LYS A 212 6.74 19.64 -8.01
N ARG A 213 6.11 20.51 -8.83
CA ARG A 213 6.50 20.71 -10.23
C ARG A 213 7.77 21.56 -10.38
N ASN A 214 8.07 22.40 -9.41
CA ASN A 214 9.17 23.35 -9.46
C ASN A 214 10.50 22.83 -8.91
N ALA A 215 10.58 21.58 -8.48
CA ALA A 215 11.86 20.94 -8.18
C ALA A 215 12.65 20.83 -9.50
N LYS A 216 13.60 21.75 -9.71
CA LYS A 216 14.56 21.69 -10.82
C LYS A 216 15.23 20.33 -10.80
N VAL A 217 14.97 19.53 -11.83
CA VAL A 217 15.77 18.33 -12.13
C VAL A 217 17.15 18.81 -12.56
N THR A 218 18.08 18.88 -11.64
CA THR A 218 19.50 19.07 -11.96
C THR A 218 19.95 17.88 -12.81
N ARG A 219 20.53 18.18 -13.96
CA ARG A 219 21.15 17.18 -14.83
C ARG A 219 22.27 16.49 -14.04
N GLN A 220 22.02 15.29 -13.56
CA GLN A 220 23.08 14.39 -13.11
C GLN A 220 23.49 13.51 -14.29
N ALA A 221 24.80 13.39 -14.51
CA ALA A 221 25.39 12.47 -15.46
C ALA A 221 24.82 11.05 -15.22
N SER A 222 24.56 10.34 -16.30
CA SER A 222 23.89 9.03 -16.31
C SER A 222 24.59 8.03 -15.40
N LYS A 223 24.00 7.72 -14.24
CA LYS A 223 24.37 6.55 -13.44
C LYS A 223 23.95 5.29 -14.19
N LYS A 224 24.84 4.30 -14.25
CA LYS A 224 24.60 2.99 -14.85
C LYS A 224 23.24 2.43 -14.37
N ARG A 225 22.33 2.20 -15.29
CA ARG A 225 21.00 1.64 -14.96
C ARG A 225 21.17 0.20 -14.50
N ASN A 226 20.56 -0.15 -13.38
CA ASN A 226 20.48 -1.53 -12.93
C ASN A 226 19.54 -2.29 -13.87
N THR A 227 20.09 -3.25 -14.63
CA THR A 227 19.34 -4.05 -15.62
C THR A 227 18.80 -5.34 -15.03
N HIS A 228 18.98 -5.61 -13.74
CA HIS A 228 18.44 -6.80 -13.11
C HIS A 228 16.93 -6.67 -12.94
N ALA A 229 16.21 -7.76 -13.26
CA ALA A 229 14.77 -7.84 -13.09
C ALA A 229 14.39 -7.71 -11.61
N HIS A 230 13.78 -6.60 -11.21
CA HIS A 230 13.26 -6.41 -9.88
C HIS A 230 11.79 -6.79 -9.83
N LYS A 231 11.47 -7.77 -9.00
CA LYS A 231 10.09 -8.10 -8.66
C LYS A 231 9.51 -6.94 -7.82
N ARG A 232 8.86 -5.98 -8.47
CA ARG A 232 8.11 -4.93 -7.77
C ARG A 232 6.85 -5.52 -7.16
N THR A 233 6.85 -5.72 -5.85
CA THR A 233 5.62 -5.99 -5.11
C THR A 233 4.93 -4.66 -4.84
N ILE A 234 3.87 -4.37 -5.59
CA ILE A 234 3.21 -3.06 -5.55
C ILE A 234 2.07 -3.10 -4.53
N ASN A 235 2.33 -2.66 -3.30
CA ASN A 235 1.27 -2.34 -2.33
C ASN A 235 0.47 -1.06 -2.69
N ARG A 236 0.83 -0.38 -3.78
CA ARG A 236 0.10 0.77 -4.32
C ARG A 236 -1.18 0.39 -5.07
N SER A 237 -1.33 -0.85 -5.52
CA SER A 237 -2.44 -1.24 -6.38
C SER A 237 -3.79 -1.12 -5.70
N TYR A 238 -3.94 -1.52 -4.45
CA TYR A 238 -5.24 -1.56 -3.79
C TYR A 238 -5.86 -0.18 -3.51
N ILE A 239 -5.07 0.82 -3.09
CA ILE A 239 -5.59 2.18 -2.85
C ILE A 239 -5.81 2.92 -4.17
N VAL A 240 -4.98 2.66 -5.17
CA VAL A 240 -5.13 3.20 -6.53
C VAL A 240 -6.36 2.60 -7.20
N GLU A 241 -6.60 1.31 -7.04
CA GLU A 241 -7.75 0.57 -7.53
C GLU A 241 -9.07 1.07 -6.92
N GLN A 242 -9.10 1.31 -5.60
CA GLN A 242 -10.28 1.90 -4.94
C GLN A 242 -10.61 3.32 -5.41
N LYS A 243 -9.60 4.16 -5.63
CA LYS A 243 -9.82 5.52 -6.15
C LYS A 243 -10.27 5.50 -7.62
N HIS A 244 -9.66 4.66 -8.44
CA HIS A 244 -10.05 4.44 -9.81
C HIS A 244 -11.53 4.03 -9.89
N ASN A 245 -11.92 3.02 -9.13
CA ASN A 245 -13.29 2.52 -9.08
C ASN A 245 -14.31 3.58 -8.60
N LYS A 246 -13.93 4.42 -7.64
CA LYS A 246 -14.78 5.53 -7.19
C LYS A 246 -14.99 6.58 -8.30
N ILE A 247 -13.95 6.96 -9.02
CA ILE A 247 -14.04 7.92 -10.14
C ILE A 247 -14.88 7.31 -11.27
N GLN A 248 -14.66 6.03 -11.61
CA GLN A 248 -15.37 5.31 -12.64
C GLN A 248 -16.88 5.22 -12.32
N GLU A 249 -17.24 4.88 -11.08
CA GLU A 249 -18.65 4.81 -10.66
C GLU A 249 -19.32 6.19 -10.66
N ALA A 250 -18.64 7.23 -10.17
CA ALA A 250 -19.16 8.59 -10.21
C ALA A 250 -19.34 9.11 -11.66
N LEU A 251 -18.40 8.80 -12.56
CA LEU A 251 -18.55 9.08 -13.99
C LEU A 251 -19.74 8.35 -14.60
N LYS A 252 -19.89 7.05 -14.30
CA LYS A 252 -21.02 6.25 -14.77
C LYS A 252 -22.36 6.84 -14.33
N VAL A 253 -22.50 7.20 -13.04
CA VAL A 253 -23.72 7.84 -12.53
C VAL A 253 -24.05 9.08 -13.35
N LYS A 254 -23.09 9.97 -13.54
CA LYS A 254 -23.26 11.20 -14.33
C LYS A 254 -23.69 10.91 -15.77
N LEU A 255 -23.03 9.97 -16.43
CA LEU A 255 -23.36 9.63 -17.83
C LEU A 255 -24.73 8.92 -17.95
N VAL A 256 -25.10 8.08 -16.98
CA VAL A 256 -26.43 7.44 -16.95
C VAL A 256 -27.54 8.46 -16.74
N GLU A 257 -27.34 9.46 -15.90
CA GLU A 257 -28.31 10.55 -15.68
C GLU A 257 -28.50 11.39 -16.96
N GLU A 258 -27.43 11.61 -17.74
CA GLU A 258 -27.48 12.45 -18.94
C GLU A 258 -27.93 11.70 -20.19
N TYR A 259 -27.52 10.42 -20.34
CA TYR A 259 -27.69 9.68 -21.60
C TYR A 259 -28.52 8.40 -21.50
N GLY A 260 -28.96 8.01 -20.31
CA GLY A 260 -29.69 6.76 -20.07
C GLY A 260 -28.77 5.54 -19.83
N LYS A 261 -29.24 4.62 -19.02
CA LYS A 261 -28.47 3.45 -18.55
C LYS A 261 -28.07 2.51 -19.69
N GLU A 262 -28.89 2.38 -20.70
CA GLU A 262 -28.68 1.51 -21.86
C GLU A 262 -27.56 1.97 -22.76
N ASN A 263 -27.15 3.22 -22.65
CA ASN A 263 -26.12 3.83 -23.48
C ASN A 263 -24.73 3.86 -22.80
N VAL A 264 -24.63 3.43 -21.55
CA VAL A 264 -23.39 3.49 -20.76
C VAL A 264 -22.93 2.09 -20.39
N LEU A 265 -21.79 1.67 -20.92
CA LEU A 265 -21.17 0.36 -20.73
C LEU A 265 -19.89 0.50 -19.90
N LEU A 266 -19.66 -0.42 -18.96
CA LEU A 266 -18.44 -0.48 -18.15
C LEU A 266 -17.54 -1.60 -18.64
N GLU A 267 -16.23 -1.33 -18.68
CA GLU A 267 -15.17 -2.32 -18.94
C GLU A 267 -15.35 -3.10 -20.25
N GLU A 268 -16.07 -2.53 -21.22
CA GLU A 268 -16.24 -3.15 -22.53
C GLU A 268 -14.97 -2.95 -23.36
N ASN A 269 -14.40 -4.05 -23.84
CA ASN A 269 -13.15 -4.06 -24.65
C ASN A 269 -12.00 -3.31 -23.99
N TYR A 270 -11.87 -3.45 -22.64
CA TYR A 270 -10.84 -2.82 -21.80
C TYR A 270 -10.98 -1.30 -21.61
N VAL A 271 -12.00 -0.64 -22.16
CA VAL A 271 -12.30 0.75 -21.91
C VAL A 271 -13.03 0.89 -20.57
N ASP A 272 -12.57 1.78 -19.70
CA ASP A 272 -13.16 1.94 -18.37
C ASP A 272 -14.67 2.28 -18.42
N VAL A 273 -15.05 3.27 -19.25
CA VAL A 273 -16.46 3.59 -19.55
C VAL A 273 -16.63 3.89 -21.02
N LYS A 274 -17.66 3.31 -21.66
CA LYS A 274 -18.01 3.53 -23.05
C LYS A 274 -19.42 4.08 -23.14
N LEU A 275 -19.59 5.20 -23.83
CA LEU A 275 -20.87 5.82 -24.11
C LEU A 275 -21.27 5.57 -25.58
N ILE A 276 -22.45 4.97 -25.76
CA ILE A 276 -22.99 4.67 -27.09
C ILE A 276 -23.97 5.76 -27.49
N GLN A 277 -23.68 6.48 -28.56
CA GLN A 277 -24.58 7.46 -29.14
C GLN A 277 -24.87 7.14 -30.61
N PRO A 278 -25.99 7.64 -31.19
CA PRO A 278 -26.33 7.33 -32.60
C PRO A 278 -25.21 7.66 -33.58
N ASN A 279 -24.50 8.77 -33.37
CA ASN A 279 -23.52 9.31 -34.29
C ASN A 279 -22.07 9.16 -33.85
N TYR A 280 -21.79 8.77 -32.60
CA TYR A 280 -20.45 8.61 -32.07
C TYR A 280 -20.38 7.62 -30.92
N ILE A 281 -19.18 7.18 -30.62
CA ILE A 281 -18.84 6.41 -29.43
C ILE A 281 -17.94 7.28 -28.54
N GLY A 282 -18.32 7.48 -27.28
CA GLY A 282 -17.47 8.08 -26.26
C GLY A 282 -16.61 7.03 -25.56
N LEU A 283 -15.30 7.17 -25.58
CA LEU A 283 -14.33 6.32 -24.89
C LEU A 283 -13.73 7.08 -23.72
N TYR A 284 -13.91 6.60 -22.51
CA TYR A 284 -13.47 7.25 -21.28
C TYR A 284 -12.43 6.37 -20.57
N GLU A 285 -11.25 6.91 -20.39
CA GLU A 285 -10.17 6.26 -19.62
C GLU A 285 -9.95 7.00 -18.30
N VAL A 286 -10.17 6.30 -17.20
CA VAL A 286 -10.10 6.84 -15.84
C VAL A 286 -8.70 6.71 -15.27
N LYS A 287 -8.18 7.76 -14.66
CA LYS A 287 -6.89 7.74 -13.96
C LYS A 287 -6.99 8.42 -12.60
N SER A 288 -6.52 7.75 -11.55
CA SER A 288 -6.53 8.24 -10.17
C SER A 288 -5.30 9.09 -9.81
N SER A 289 -4.59 9.60 -10.81
CA SER A 289 -3.36 10.39 -10.61
C SER A 289 -3.64 11.77 -10.04
N SER A 290 -2.64 12.37 -9.36
CA SER A 290 -2.81 13.57 -8.53
C SER A 290 -2.99 14.87 -9.32
N TYR A 291 -2.85 14.87 -10.65
CA TYR A 291 -3.00 16.04 -11.51
C TYR A 291 -3.28 15.65 -12.96
N ALA A 292 -3.96 16.53 -13.69
CA ALA A 292 -4.53 16.27 -15.01
C ALA A 292 -3.48 15.85 -16.06
N SER A 293 -2.36 16.54 -16.17
CA SER A 293 -1.31 16.20 -17.14
C SER A 293 -0.71 14.80 -16.91
N LYS A 294 -0.72 14.31 -15.68
CA LYS A 294 -0.30 12.94 -15.40
C LYS A 294 -1.37 11.92 -15.79
N CYS A 295 -2.65 12.22 -15.55
CA CYS A 295 -3.75 11.41 -16.04
C CYS A 295 -3.69 11.27 -17.56
N VAL A 296 -3.54 12.37 -18.26
CA VAL A 296 -3.39 12.39 -19.74
C VAL A 296 -2.19 11.55 -20.19
N ARG A 297 -1.02 11.72 -19.59
CA ARG A 297 0.17 10.94 -19.92
C ARG A 297 -0.02 9.42 -19.72
N GLU A 298 -0.75 9.02 -18.69
CA GLU A 298 -0.97 7.61 -18.36
C GLU A 298 -2.10 6.98 -19.20
N ALA A 299 -3.09 7.76 -19.61
CA ALA A 299 -4.25 7.28 -20.34
C ALA A 299 -4.04 7.16 -21.85
N LEU A 300 -3.29 8.09 -22.47
CA LEU A 300 -3.25 8.23 -23.93
C LEU A 300 -2.86 6.95 -24.67
N GLY A 301 -1.83 6.23 -24.20
CA GLY A 301 -1.40 5.00 -24.86
C GLY A 301 -2.47 3.90 -24.82
N GLN A 302 -3.19 3.79 -23.71
CA GLN A 302 -4.25 2.81 -23.53
C GLN A 302 -5.46 3.14 -24.39
N ILE A 303 -5.97 4.37 -24.28
CA ILE A 303 -7.20 4.74 -24.99
C ILE A 303 -7.02 4.78 -26.52
N LEU A 304 -5.83 5.12 -27.01
CA LEU A 304 -5.50 5.03 -28.44
C LEU A 304 -5.49 3.58 -28.92
N PHE A 305 -4.92 2.67 -28.13
CA PHE A 305 -4.91 1.25 -28.43
C PHE A 305 -6.32 0.67 -28.47
N TYR A 306 -7.17 1.02 -27.49
CA TYR A 306 -8.56 0.57 -27.43
C TYR A 306 -9.39 1.16 -28.57
N SER A 307 -9.21 2.45 -28.87
CA SER A 307 -9.86 3.10 -30.01
C SER A 307 -9.51 2.44 -31.36
N TYR A 308 -8.27 1.99 -31.54
CA TYR A 308 -7.84 1.27 -32.73
C TYR A 308 -8.50 -0.11 -32.85
N HIS A 309 -8.65 -0.83 -31.76
CA HIS A 309 -9.23 -2.17 -31.74
C HIS A 309 -10.75 -2.21 -31.68
N ASP A 310 -11.40 -1.08 -31.40
CA ASP A 310 -12.86 -1.00 -31.39
C ASP A 310 -13.43 -1.13 -32.80
N GLN A 311 -14.25 -2.16 -33.01
CA GLN A 311 -14.83 -2.53 -34.33
C GLN A 311 -15.98 -1.58 -34.76
N ASP A 312 -16.48 -0.76 -33.88
CA ASP A 312 -17.51 0.22 -34.21
C ASP A 312 -16.96 1.28 -35.17
N LYS A 313 -17.67 1.53 -36.26
CA LYS A 313 -17.24 2.47 -37.35
C LYS A 313 -17.65 3.91 -37.12
N ARG A 314 -18.46 4.17 -36.07
CA ARG A 314 -18.85 5.54 -35.70
C ARG A 314 -17.64 6.37 -35.27
N ALA A 315 -17.78 7.68 -35.34
CA ALA A 315 -16.77 8.59 -34.85
C ALA A 315 -16.47 8.33 -33.38
N LYS A 316 -15.20 8.38 -32.97
CA LYS A 316 -14.78 8.16 -31.59
C LYS A 316 -14.42 9.48 -30.95
N LYS A 317 -15.03 9.80 -29.81
CA LYS A 317 -14.65 10.89 -28.93
C LYS A 317 -13.88 10.33 -27.75
N ILE A 318 -12.72 10.88 -27.48
CA ILE A 318 -11.78 10.37 -26.47
C ILE A 318 -11.80 11.29 -25.26
N TYR A 319 -11.97 10.70 -24.09
CA TYR A 319 -12.00 11.40 -22.80
C TYR A 319 -11.00 10.78 -21.84
N VAL A 320 -10.15 11.61 -21.27
CA VAL A 320 -9.32 11.23 -20.12
C VAL A 320 -9.96 11.79 -18.87
N VAL A 321 -10.23 10.93 -17.89
CA VAL A 321 -10.96 11.30 -16.69
C VAL A 321 -10.05 11.23 -15.47
N GLY A 322 -10.09 12.26 -14.62
CA GLY A 322 -9.34 12.32 -13.37
C GLY A 322 -10.13 12.97 -12.25
N GLN A 323 -9.62 12.88 -11.03
CA GLN A 323 -10.28 13.44 -9.85
C GLN A 323 -10.12 14.96 -9.73
N TYR A 324 -9.02 15.53 -10.25
CA TYR A 324 -8.66 16.93 -9.99
C TYR A 324 -8.79 17.78 -11.23
N PRO A 325 -9.23 19.05 -11.09
CA PRO A 325 -9.31 19.96 -12.22
C PRO A 325 -7.92 20.25 -12.81
N ALA A 326 -7.88 20.49 -14.11
CA ALA A 326 -6.66 20.92 -14.78
C ALA A 326 -6.32 22.37 -14.39
N ASN A 327 -5.04 22.65 -14.15
CA ASN A 327 -4.51 24.00 -13.97
C ASN A 327 -3.82 24.50 -15.24
N GLU A 328 -3.29 25.72 -15.24
CA GLU A 328 -2.63 26.34 -16.40
C GLU A 328 -1.50 25.48 -17.01
N GLN A 329 -0.69 24.84 -16.16
CA GLN A 329 0.39 23.96 -16.64
C GLN A 329 -0.15 22.67 -17.24
N ASP A 330 -1.26 22.14 -16.70
CA ASP A 330 -1.95 20.98 -17.24
C ASP A 330 -2.56 21.31 -18.60
N TYR A 331 -3.21 22.46 -18.74
CA TYR A 331 -3.75 22.93 -20.01
C TYR A 331 -2.64 23.14 -21.04
N GLY A 332 -1.49 23.69 -20.64
CA GLY A 332 -0.32 23.82 -21.50
C GLY A 332 0.16 22.46 -22.05
N TYR A 333 0.23 21.45 -21.20
CA TYR A 333 0.58 20.09 -21.61
C TYR A 333 -0.49 19.44 -22.50
N ILE A 334 -1.76 19.55 -22.14
CA ILE A 334 -2.90 19.04 -22.93
C ILE A 334 -2.87 19.65 -24.34
N LYS A 335 -2.72 20.96 -24.44
CA LYS A 335 -2.60 21.67 -25.74
C LYS A 335 -1.41 21.16 -26.54
N TYR A 336 -0.23 21.05 -25.91
CA TYR A 336 0.96 20.52 -26.56
C TYR A 336 0.73 19.13 -27.17
N VAL A 337 0.07 18.24 -26.43
CA VAL A 337 -0.24 16.87 -26.87
C VAL A 337 -1.21 16.89 -28.04
N LYS A 338 -2.31 17.66 -27.93
CA LYS A 338 -3.28 17.84 -29.03
C LYS A 338 -2.60 18.33 -30.32
N ASP A 339 -1.79 19.37 -30.21
CA ASP A 339 -1.12 19.98 -31.35
C ASP A 339 -0.09 19.04 -32.00
N LYS A 340 0.68 18.32 -31.21
CA LYS A 340 1.74 17.43 -31.70
C LYS A 340 1.22 16.11 -32.27
N LEU A 341 0.21 15.52 -31.61
CA LEU A 341 -0.35 14.23 -32.06
C LEU A 341 -1.52 14.41 -33.06
N LYS A 342 -2.01 15.63 -33.27
CA LYS A 342 -3.24 15.90 -34.02
C LYS A 342 -4.43 15.07 -33.52
N LEU A 343 -4.45 14.83 -32.20
CA LEU A 343 -5.43 14.02 -31.51
C LEU A 343 -6.42 14.94 -30.79
N ASP A 344 -7.69 14.77 -31.11
CA ASP A 344 -8.74 15.44 -30.37
C ASP A 344 -9.18 14.56 -29.20
N PHE A 345 -9.01 15.06 -27.99
CA PHE A 345 -9.47 14.44 -26.74
C PHE A 345 -9.80 15.50 -25.71
N GLU A 346 -10.61 15.15 -24.75
CA GLU A 346 -10.94 16.05 -23.64
C GLU A 346 -10.45 15.48 -22.31
N TYR A 347 -10.11 16.37 -21.38
CA TYR A 347 -9.88 16.03 -19.99
C TYR A 347 -11.08 16.43 -19.15
N LEU A 348 -11.66 15.48 -18.43
CA LEU A 348 -12.77 15.68 -17.52
C LEU A 348 -12.33 15.46 -16.07
N ASN A 349 -12.76 16.33 -15.17
CA ASN A 349 -12.62 16.05 -13.74
C ASN A 349 -13.95 15.54 -13.15
N ILE A 350 -13.84 14.49 -12.35
CA ILE A 350 -14.94 13.93 -11.56
C ILE A 350 -14.53 13.99 -10.09
N GLU A 351 -15.17 14.85 -9.31
CA GLU A 351 -14.93 14.94 -7.88
C GLU A 351 -15.52 13.72 -7.19
N ILE A 352 -14.75 13.13 -6.27
CA ILE A 352 -15.15 12.03 -5.41
C ILE A 352 -14.89 12.41 -3.95
N GLU A 353 -15.82 12.03 -3.09
CA GLU A 353 -15.69 12.21 -1.64
C GLU A 353 -14.66 11.29 -0.98
#